data_1b91f5fccfabe3b57c1effe3b173aaa8
#
_entry.id   1b91f5fccfabe3b57c1effe3b173aaa8
#
_cell.length_a   1.000
_cell.length_b   1.000
_cell.length_c   1.000
_cell.angle_alpha   90.00
_cell.angle_beta   90.00
_cell.angle_gamma   90.00
#
_symmetry.space_group_name_H-M   'P 1'
#
loop_
_entity.id
_entity.type
_entity.pdbx_description
1 polymer ?
#
loop_
_entity_poly.entity_id
_entity_poly.type
_entity_poly.pdbx_seq_one_letter_code
_entity_poly.pdbx_strand_id
1 'polypeptide(L)'
;MQRILVVFFTLLLAPVGLAGPDAAPVRVLVLGNSFLFGSGSPVRFFRPGTVDDLNRAGVGGVPALFKAFTVDAGLAYQVSVETASGQGFDYHLEKKKALIGRPWDVVVMQSHSVLNQAKPGDPELLIRSAKALGEFFARHNPRVDVRLIATWPRADQVYPEKGAWQGKGLEGMARDIRSAYDGAAATTPQVRGVIPVGESWLRAIRAGVADGNPYDGVAFGQVSLWTHDHYHASTHGYDLEALMIFGHVTNRDPRSLGGDDAAAFELGMAKEQAEALQRIAAEELAAAGVRLEPFKTTAPPLTRRIE
;
A
#
# COMPACT_ATOMS: atom_id res chain seq x y z
N MET A 1 21.59 -56.68 13.63
CA MET A 1 21.80 -55.91 12.40
C MET A 1 20.52 -55.09 12.12
N GLN A 2 20.53 -53.84 12.50
CA GLN A 2 19.36 -52.94 12.39
C GLN A 2 19.53 -52.08 11.13
N ARG A 3 18.61 -52.24 10.17
CA ARG A 3 18.66 -51.50 8.89
C ARG A 3 17.99 -50.14 9.12
N ILE A 4 18.77 -49.06 9.00
CA ILE A 4 18.28 -47.68 9.01
C ILE A 4 17.75 -47.37 7.59
N LEU A 5 16.43 -47.06 7.51
CA LEU A 5 15.78 -46.60 6.30
C LEU A 5 15.91 -45.07 6.23
N VAL A 6 16.76 -44.59 5.31
CA VAL A 6 16.90 -43.16 5.03
C VAL A 6 15.85 -42.79 3.97
N VAL A 7 14.84 -42.04 4.37
CA VAL A 7 13.82 -41.47 3.46
C VAL A 7 14.32 -40.12 2.97
N PHE A 8 14.67 -40.04 1.69
CA PHE A 8 14.95 -38.79 1.01
C PHE A 8 13.65 -38.08 0.67
N PHE A 9 13.39 -36.93 1.35
CA PHE A 9 12.36 -36.00 0.94
C PHE A 9 12.90 -35.13 -0.21
N THR A 10 12.48 -35.41 -1.42
CA THR A 10 12.73 -34.55 -2.58
C THR A 10 11.73 -33.39 -2.53
N LEU A 11 12.20 -32.19 -2.19
CA LEU A 11 11.46 -30.96 -2.29
C LEU A 11 11.29 -30.62 -3.78
N LEU A 12 10.10 -30.85 -4.32
CA LEU A 12 9.72 -30.39 -5.65
C LEU A 12 9.50 -28.87 -5.59
N LEU A 13 10.52 -28.12 -5.99
CA LEU A 13 10.38 -26.69 -6.32
C LEU A 13 9.54 -26.60 -7.60
N ALA A 14 8.28 -26.20 -7.46
CA ALA A 14 7.47 -25.83 -8.61
C ALA A 14 8.11 -24.61 -9.31
N PRO A 15 8.30 -24.64 -10.65
CA PRO A 15 8.80 -23.48 -11.36
C PRO A 15 7.77 -22.35 -11.27
N VAL A 16 8.19 -21.17 -10.81
CA VAL A 16 7.44 -19.93 -10.99
C VAL A 16 7.42 -19.65 -12.49
N GLY A 17 6.32 -20.02 -13.13
CA GLY A 17 6.12 -19.78 -14.56
C GLY A 17 6.10 -18.29 -14.83
N LEU A 18 7.02 -17.80 -15.66
CA LEU A 18 6.86 -16.52 -16.34
C LEU A 18 5.55 -16.60 -17.13
N ALA A 19 4.58 -15.76 -16.79
CA ALA A 19 3.32 -15.67 -17.52
C ALA A 19 3.64 -15.33 -18.98
N GLY A 20 3.26 -16.20 -19.90
CA GLY A 20 3.36 -15.94 -21.34
C GLY A 20 2.41 -14.79 -21.75
N PRO A 21 2.55 -14.22 -22.98
CA PRO A 21 1.80 -13.08 -23.46
C PRO A 21 0.27 -13.24 -23.49
N ASP A 22 -0.27 -14.43 -23.25
CA ASP A 22 -1.70 -14.76 -23.27
C ASP A 22 -2.33 -14.96 -21.87
N ALA A 23 -1.63 -14.69 -20.80
CA ALA A 23 -2.20 -14.81 -19.45
C ALA A 23 -3.20 -13.68 -19.19
N ALA A 24 -4.42 -14.01 -18.72
CA ALA A 24 -5.40 -13.02 -18.33
C ALA A 24 -4.83 -12.11 -17.22
N PRO A 25 -5.13 -10.79 -17.24
CA PRO A 25 -4.61 -9.86 -16.25
C PRO A 25 -5.10 -10.22 -14.84
N VAL A 26 -4.22 -10.02 -13.86
CA VAL A 26 -4.56 -10.13 -12.44
C VAL A 26 -5.55 -9.02 -12.07
N ARG A 27 -6.73 -9.39 -11.59
CA ARG A 27 -7.78 -8.45 -11.20
C ARG A 27 -7.60 -8.02 -9.76
N VAL A 28 -7.28 -6.75 -9.56
CA VAL A 28 -7.04 -6.16 -8.24
C VAL A 28 -8.16 -5.19 -7.88
N LEU A 29 -8.71 -5.34 -6.69
CA LEU A 29 -9.52 -4.31 -6.05
C LEU A 29 -8.68 -3.58 -5.00
N VAL A 30 -8.63 -2.25 -5.08
CA VAL A 30 -8.11 -1.38 -4.02
C VAL A 30 -9.29 -0.72 -3.33
N LEU A 31 -9.45 -1.00 -2.04
CA LEU A 31 -10.62 -0.62 -1.25
C LEU A 31 -10.20 0.18 -0.01
N GLY A 32 -10.83 1.36 0.20
CA GLY A 32 -10.56 2.15 1.40
C GLY A 32 -11.15 3.55 1.36
N ASN A 33 -10.37 4.54 1.75
CA ASN A 33 -10.87 5.90 1.97
C ASN A 33 -9.93 6.98 1.39
N SER A 34 -9.93 8.17 2.02
CA SER A 34 -9.13 9.33 1.58
C SER A 34 -7.63 9.05 1.49
N PHE A 35 -7.12 8.08 2.20
CA PHE A 35 -5.72 7.67 2.17
C PHE A 35 -5.36 7.00 0.83
N LEU A 36 -6.27 6.25 0.24
CA LEU A 36 -6.03 5.61 -1.05
C LEU A 36 -6.40 6.48 -2.25
N PHE A 37 -7.41 7.36 -2.11
CA PHE A 37 -7.74 8.23 -3.24
C PHE A 37 -6.87 9.50 -3.36
N GLY A 38 -5.88 9.70 -2.47
CA GLY A 38 -4.94 10.80 -2.60
C GLY A 38 -5.48 12.16 -2.13
N SER A 39 -6.25 12.20 -1.02
CA SER A 39 -6.82 13.45 -0.48
C SER A 39 -5.72 14.48 -0.17
N GLY A 40 -5.96 15.74 -0.55
CA GLY A 40 -5.04 16.83 -0.28
C GLY A 40 -3.79 16.87 -1.18
N SER A 41 -3.69 15.96 -2.17
CA SER A 41 -2.53 15.83 -3.05
C SER A 41 -2.95 15.74 -4.52
N PRO A 42 -2.09 16.16 -5.48
CA PRO A 42 -2.26 15.93 -6.92
C PRO A 42 -2.44 14.45 -7.27
N VAL A 43 -1.95 13.53 -6.45
CA VAL A 43 -2.08 12.08 -6.62
C VAL A 43 -3.54 11.66 -6.84
N ARG A 44 -4.51 12.36 -6.25
CA ARG A 44 -5.94 12.10 -6.47
C ARG A 44 -6.32 12.06 -7.95
N PHE A 45 -5.72 12.92 -8.75
CA PHE A 45 -6.02 13.08 -10.16
C PHE A 45 -4.98 12.44 -11.09
N PHE A 46 -4.04 11.69 -10.52
CA PHE A 46 -3.02 11.00 -11.30
C PHE A 46 -3.66 9.93 -12.18
N ARG A 47 -3.56 10.07 -13.49
CA ARG A 47 -3.98 9.11 -14.53
C ARG A 47 -5.29 8.34 -14.23
N PRO A 48 -6.41 9.00 -13.90
CA PRO A 48 -7.64 8.31 -13.45
C PRO A 48 -8.22 7.37 -14.50
N GLY A 49 -7.94 7.59 -15.80
CA GLY A 49 -8.35 6.71 -16.89
C GLY A 49 -7.62 5.37 -16.96
N THR A 50 -6.60 5.13 -16.11
CA THR A 50 -5.84 3.86 -16.10
C THR A 50 -6.40 2.83 -15.13
N VAL A 51 -7.36 3.22 -14.30
CA VAL A 51 -8.04 2.38 -13.31
C VAL A 51 -9.55 2.40 -13.52
N ASP A 52 -10.25 1.34 -13.05
CA ASP A 52 -11.71 1.27 -13.05
C ASP A 52 -12.24 1.82 -11.72
N ASP A 53 -12.57 3.13 -11.70
CA ASP A 53 -13.18 3.77 -10.52
C ASP A 53 -14.66 3.37 -10.42
N LEU A 54 -14.97 2.46 -9.52
CA LEU A 54 -16.30 1.88 -9.34
C LEU A 54 -17.34 2.91 -8.89
N ASN A 55 -16.91 4.01 -8.29
CA ASN A 55 -17.77 5.13 -7.89
C ASN A 55 -17.95 6.19 -8.99
N ARG A 56 -17.16 6.13 -10.06
CA ARG A 56 -17.15 7.12 -11.16
C ARG A 56 -16.88 8.55 -10.68
N ALA A 57 -16.03 8.68 -9.68
CA ALA A 57 -15.66 9.97 -9.08
C ALA A 57 -14.41 10.60 -9.74
N GLY A 58 -13.86 9.95 -10.77
CA GLY A 58 -12.66 10.41 -11.48
C GLY A 58 -11.39 10.32 -10.65
N VAL A 59 -11.30 9.32 -9.77
CA VAL A 59 -10.15 9.10 -8.89
C VAL A 59 -9.12 8.22 -9.57
N GLY A 60 -7.84 8.67 -9.58
CA GLY A 60 -6.68 7.84 -9.86
C GLY A 60 -6.06 7.33 -8.57
N GLY A 61 -5.51 8.24 -7.76
CA GLY A 61 -5.00 7.95 -6.43
C GLY A 61 -3.81 7.00 -6.40
N VAL A 62 -3.54 6.45 -5.24
CA VAL A 62 -2.55 5.39 -5.01
C VAL A 62 -2.77 4.17 -5.95
N PRO A 63 -4.02 3.76 -6.25
CA PRO A 63 -4.26 2.69 -7.23
C PRO A 63 -3.71 2.96 -8.64
N ALA A 64 -3.76 4.19 -9.10
CA ALA A 64 -3.21 4.54 -10.42
C ALA A 64 -1.68 4.60 -10.41
N LEU A 65 -1.05 4.97 -9.29
CA LEU A 65 0.39 4.83 -9.10
C LEU A 65 0.81 3.35 -9.14
N PHE A 66 0.13 2.50 -8.37
CA PHE A 66 0.35 1.05 -8.42
C PHE A 66 0.19 0.52 -9.85
N LYS A 67 -0.84 0.95 -10.58
CA LYS A 67 -1.04 0.58 -11.99
C LYS A 67 0.12 1.02 -12.87
N ALA A 68 0.64 2.24 -12.71
CA ALA A 68 1.79 2.73 -13.45
C ALA A 68 3.03 1.85 -13.20
N PHE A 69 3.35 1.55 -11.95
CA PHE A 69 4.49 0.70 -11.58
C PHE A 69 4.35 -0.74 -12.14
N THR A 70 3.12 -1.29 -12.18
CA THR A 70 2.91 -2.61 -12.79
C THR A 70 3.11 -2.59 -14.31
N VAL A 71 2.75 -1.49 -14.99
CA VAL A 71 3.02 -1.32 -16.42
C VAL A 71 4.52 -1.22 -16.67
N ASP A 72 5.24 -0.43 -15.88
CA ASP A 72 6.70 -0.26 -16.01
C ASP A 72 7.45 -1.57 -15.74
N ALA A 73 6.90 -2.42 -14.87
CA ALA A 73 7.42 -3.76 -14.61
C ALA A 73 6.99 -4.82 -15.65
N GLY A 74 6.24 -4.45 -16.70
CA GLY A 74 5.74 -5.38 -17.71
C GLY A 74 4.71 -6.38 -17.18
N LEU A 75 3.97 -6.04 -16.12
CA LEU A 75 3.01 -6.91 -15.47
C LEU A 75 1.57 -6.58 -15.93
N ALA A 76 0.79 -7.61 -16.21
CA ALA A 76 -0.61 -7.48 -16.63
C ALA A 76 -1.52 -7.45 -15.40
N TYR A 77 -1.86 -6.25 -14.91
CA TYR A 77 -2.79 -6.01 -13.81
C TYR A 77 -3.98 -5.16 -14.28
N GLN A 78 -5.19 -5.54 -13.92
CA GLN A 78 -6.40 -4.74 -14.05
C GLN A 78 -6.77 -4.22 -12.66
N VAL A 79 -6.71 -2.92 -12.46
CA VAL A 79 -6.92 -2.27 -11.15
C VAL A 79 -8.26 -1.59 -11.11
N SER A 80 -9.09 -1.98 -10.13
CA SER A 80 -10.37 -1.34 -9.81
C SER A 80 -10.28 -0.66 -8.44
N VAL A 81 -10.99 0.45 -8.28
CA VAL A 81 -10.95 1.30 -7.08
C VAL A 81 -12.35 1.45 -6.50
N GLU A 82 -12.50 1.20 -5.21
CA GLU A 82 -13.67 1.61 -4.44
C GLU A 82 -13.21 2.34 -3.18
N THR A 83 -13.51 3.62 -3.10
CA THR A 83 -13.11 4.46 -1.97
C THR A 83 -14.26 5.34 -1.49
N ALA A 84 -14.36 5.52 -0.17
CA ALA A 84 -15.33 6.41 0.46
C ALA A 84 -14.65 7.24 1.57
N SER A 85 -14.71 8.57 1.45
CA SER A 85 -14.03 9.48 2.39
C SER A 85 -14.44 9.22 3.83
N GLY A 86 -13.44 9.05 4.73
CA GLY A 86 -13.65 8.87 6.16
C GLY A 86 -14.32 7.55 6.56
N GLN A 87 -14.48 6.59 5.64
CA GLN A 87 -15.16 5.33 5.92
C GLN A 87 -14.18 4.17 6.20
N GLY A 88 -14.65 3.19 6.96
CA GLY A 88 -13.94 1.94 7.26
C GLY A 88 -14.53 0.74 6.52
N PHE A 89 -14.02 -0.42 6.82
CA PHE A 89 -14.42 -1.70 6.21
C PHE A 89 -15.90 -2.05 6.39
N ASP A 90 -16.48 -1.70 7.52
CA ASP A 90 -17.90 -1.88 7.84
C ASP A 90 -18.81 -1.16 6.85
N TYR A 91 -18.49 0.07 6.49
CA TYR A 91 -19.24 0.83 5.49
C TYR A 91 -19.20 0.14 4.11
N HIS A 92 -18.01 -0.28 3.65
CA HIS A 92 -17.87 -0.95 2.35
C HIS A 92 -18.65 -2.26 2.31
N LEU A 93 -18.60 -3.02 3.42
CA LEU A 93 -19.37 -4.25 3.54
C LEU A 93 -20.89 -4.00 3.55
N GLU A 94 -21.33 -2.92 4.18
CA GLU A 94 -22.77 -2.63 4.28
C GLU A 94 -23.33 -1.95 3.03
N LYS A 95 -22.63 -0.95 2.49
CA LYS A 95 -23.17 -0.04 1.45
C LYS A 95 -22.66 -0.33 0.04
N LYS A 96 -21.56 -1.07 -0.12
CA LYS A 96 -20.86 -1.22 -1.40
C LYS A 96 -20.81 -2.65 -1.94
N LYS A 97 -21.46 -3.61 -1.30
CA LYS A 97 -21.47 -5.03 -1.70
C LYS A 97 -21.72 -5.25 -3.18
N ALA A 98 -22.68 -4.53 -3.76
CA ALA A 98 -23.03 -4.68 -5.17
C ALA A 98 -21.90 -4.26 -6.12
N LEU A 99 -21.08 -3.29 -5.72
CA LEU A 99 -19.93 -2.81 -6.50
C LEU A 99 -18.72 -3.74 -6.36
N ILE A 100 -18.42 -4.17 -5.12
CA ILE A 100 -17.21 -4.92 -4.80
C ILE A 100 -17.38 -6.45 -4.90
N GLY A 101 -18.61 -6.96 -5.02
CA GLY A 101 -18.94 -8.39 -5.10
C GLY A 101 -18.60 -9.03 -6.45
N ARG A 102 -17.32 -9.09 -6.78
CA ARG A 102 -16.77 -9.67 -8.01
C ARG A 102 -15.65 -10.65 -7.67
N PRO A 103 -15.27 -11.58 -8.57
CA PRO A 103 -14.20 -12.55 -8.32
C PRO A 103 -12.82 -11.92 -8.51
N TRP A 104 -12.39 -11.13 -7.53
CA TRP A 104 -11.05 -10.53 -7.49
C TRP A 104 -9.97 -11.58 -7.26
N ASP A 105 -8.79 -11.40 -7.88
CA ASP A 105 -7.62 -12.24 -7.62
C ASP A 105 -6.84 -11.70 -6.41
N VAL A 106 -6.75 -10.36 -6.29
CA VAL A 106 -6.14 -9.66 -5.15
C VAL A 106 -7.08 -8.57 -4.65
N VAL A 107 -7.17 -8.41 -3.34
CA VAL A 107 -7.85 -7.27 -2.70
C VAL A 107 -6.87 -6.60 -1.75
N VAL A 108 -6.55 -5.34 -2.03
CA VAL A 108 -5.72 -4.49 -1.16
C VAL A 108 -6.65 -3.53 -0.43
N MET A 109 -6.67 -3.55 0.91
CA MET A 109 -7.67 -2.79 1.63
C MET A 109 -7.13 -2.10 2.89
N GLN A 110 -7.66 -0.89 3.16
CA GLN A 110 -7.32 -0.02 4.26
C GLN A 110 -8.59 0.50 4.94
N SER A 111 -8.61 0.48 6.27
CA SER A 111 -9.73 0.95 7.10
C SER A 111 -9.46 2.34 7.70
N HIS A 112 -10.12 2.67 8.81
CA HIS A 112 -9.88 3.92 9.54
C HIS A 112 -8.44 4.02 10.02
N SER A 113 -7.81 5.17 9.78
CA SER A 113 -6.42 5.44 10.19
C SER A 113 -6.20 5.52 11.70
N VAL A 114 -7.27 5.69 12.48
CA VAL A 114 -7.27 5.65 13.94
C VAL A 114 -7.91 4.38 14.51
N LEU A 115 -8.07 3.34 13.65
CA LEU A 115 -8.71 2.04 13.92
C LEU A 115 -10.23 2.13 14.14
N ASN A 116 -10.68 3.04 14.99
CA ASN A 116 -12.08 3.31 15.29
C ASN A 116 -12.25 4.82 15.53
N GLN A 117 -13.13 5.48 14.77
CA GLN A 117 -13.35 6.94 14.91
C GLN A 117 -13.97 7.32 16.25
N ALA A 118 -14.88 6.49 16.79
CA ALA A 118 -15.53 6.76 18.06
C ALA A 118 -14.63 6.43 19.28
N LYS A 119 -13.66 5.52 19.09
CA LYS A 119 -12.71 5.08 20.11
C LYS A 119 -11.33 4.91 19.48
N PRO A 120 -10.57 5.98 19.24
CA PRO A 120 -9.26 5.89 18.62
C PRO A 120 -8.34 4.88 19.35
N GLY A 121 -7.72 3.98 18.57
CA GLY A 121 -6.88 2.90 19.10
C GLY A 121 -7.59 1.58 19.38
N ASP A 122 -8.92 1.54 19.37
CA ASP A 122 -9.70 0.30 19.56
C ASP A 122 -9.71 -0.55 18.26
N PRO A 123 -9.14 -1.77 18.25
CA PRO A 123 -9.01 -2.59 17.06
C PRO A 123 -10.26 -3.44 16.73
N GLU A 124 -11.27 -3.52 17.62
CA GLU A 124 -12.38 -4.46 17.48
C GLU A 124 -13.16 -4.30 16.16
N LEU A 125 -13.45 -3.04 15.79
CA LEU A 125 -14.19 -2.75 14.55
C LEU A 125 -13.39 -3.20 13.33
N LEU A 126 -12.08 -2.91 13.31
CA LEU A 126 -11.17 -3.35 12.24
C LEU A 126 -11.15 -4.88 12.12
N ILE A 127 -10.91 -5.59 13.21
CA ILE A 127 -10.77 -7.07 13.24
C ILE A 127 -12.06 -7.73 12.75
N ARG A 128 -13.20 -7.33 13.29
CA ARG A 128 -14.50 -7.90 12.92
C ARG A 128 -14.85 -7.64 11.45
N SER A 129 -14.66 -6.40 10.99
CA SER A 129 -15.04 -6.06 9.62
C SER A 129 -14.05 -6.57 8.57
N ALA A 130 -12.76 -6.69 8.89
CA ALA A 130 -11.78 -7.35 8.03
C ALA A 130 -12.14 -8.83 7.79
N LYS A 131 -12.46 -9.55 8.87
CA LYS A 131 -12.93 -10.95 8.78
C LYS A 131 -14.17 -11.07 7.89
N ALA A 132 -15.17 -10.23 8.11
CA ALA A 132 -16.42 -10.25 7.35
C ALA A 132 -16.20 -9.94 5.86
N LEU A 133 -15.30 -9.00 5.51
CA LEU A 133 -14.91 -8.72 4.12
C LEU A 133 -14.10 -9.86 3.51
N GLY A 134 -13.17 -10.47 4.24
CA GLY A 134 -12.44 -11.64 3.78
C GLY A 134 -13.36 -12.80 3.40
N GLU A 135 -14.31 -13.12 4.28
CA GLU A 135 -15.35 -14.12 4.00
C GLU A 135 -16.26 -13.73 2.83
N PHE A 136 -16.59 -12.45 2.70
CA PHE A 136 -17.36 -11.93 1.56
C PHE A 136 -16.62 -12.14 0.24
N PHE A 137 -15.34 -11.76 0.14
CA PHE A 137 -14.55 -11.94 -1.07
C PHE A 137 -14.31 -13.42 -1.39
N ALA A 138 -14.10 -14.28 -0.37
CA ALA A 138 -13.91 -15.71 -0.57
C ALA A 138 -15.12 -16.40 -1.18
N ARG A 139 -16.34 -15.90 -0.98
CA ARG A 139 -17.56 -16.42 -1.66
C ARG A 139 -17.55 -16.14 -3.17
N HIS A 140 -16.85 -15.12 -3.62
CA HIS A 140 -16.74 -14.77 -5.04
C HIS A 140 -15.50 -15.39 -5.69
N ASN A 141 -14.41 -15.54 -4.93
CA ASN A 141 -13.20 -16.25 -5.34
C ASN A 141 -12.56 -16.92 -4.09
N PRO A 142 -12.68 -18.24 -3.92
CA PRO A 142 -12.10 -18.95 -2.77
C PRO A 142 -10.57 -18.84 -2.66
N ARG A 143 -9.89 -18.42 -3.76
CA ARG A 143 -8.43 -18.23 -3.82
C ARG A 143 -8.02 -16.77 -3.72
N VAL A 144 -8.93 -15.87 -3.36
CA VAL A 144 -8.62 -14.44 -3.23
C VAL A 144 -7.44 -14.22 -2.28
N ASP A 145 -6.49 -13.38 -2.72
CA ASP A 145 -5.39 -12.89 -1.92
C ASP A 145 -5.77 -11.53 -1.32
N VAL A 146 -5.99 -11.47 -0.01
CA VAL A 146 -6.30 -10.22 0.69
C VAL A 146 -5.04 -9.66 1.32
N ARG A 147 -4.74 -8.39 1.06
CA ARG A 147 -3.64 -7.63 1.65
C ARG A 147 -4.21 -6.46 2.44
N LEU A 148 -3.82 -6.37 3.71
CA LEU A 148 -4.21 -5.26 4.58
C LEU A 148 -3.12 -4.19 4.59
N ILE A 149 -3.48 -2.91 4.63
CA ILE A 149 -2.53 -1.80 4.73
C ILE A 149 -2.55 -1.27 6.18
N ALA A 150 -1.46 -1.48 6.91
CA ALA A 150 -1.20 -0.77 8.16
C ALA A 150 -0.69 0.63 7.80
N THR A 151 -1.54 1.64 7.99
CA THR A 151 -1.32 3.01 7.51
C THR A 151 -0.23 3.74 8.31
N TRP A 152 0.19 4.89 7.80
CA TRP A 152 1.15 5.76 8.47
C TRP A 152 0.60 6.38 9.77
N PRO A 153 1.48 6.72 10.72
CA PRO A 153 1.10 7.48 11.91
C PRO A 153 0.72 8.91 11.52
N ARG A 154 -0.35 9.41 12.09
CA ARG A 154 -0.88 10.75 11.84
C ARG A 154 -0.24 11.76 12.79
N ALA A 155 0.39 12.79 12.26
CA ALA A 155 1.02 13.83 13.07
C ALA A 155 -0.01 14.62 13.90
N ASP A 156 -1.24 14.83 13.36
CA ASP A 156 -2.36 15.47 14.07
C ASP A 156 -2.90 14.66 15.26
N GLN A 157 -2.54 13.38 15.37
CA GLN A 157 -2.90 12.53 16.50
C GLN A 157 -1.77 12.37 17.54
N VAL A 158 -0.56 12.74 17.16
CA VAL A 158 0.64 12.51 17.98
C VAL A 158 1.14 13.80 18.64
N TYR A 159 1.21 14.90 17.90
CA TYR A 159 1.82 16.15 18.38
C TYR A 159 0.88 17.06 19.17
N PRO A 160 -0.38 17.28 18.76
CA PRO A 160 -1.30 18.14 19.53
C PRO A 160 -1.71 17.52 20.87
N GLU A 161 -1.94 18.37 21.87
CA GLU A 161 -2.36 17.96 23.23
C GLU A 161 -3.63 17.09 23.27
N LYS A 162 -4.54 17.28 22.31
CA LYS A 162 -5.80 16.51 22.20
C LYS A 162 -5.69 15.28 21.30
N GLY A 163 -4.52 14.99 20.78
CA GLY A 163 -4.30 13.82 19.92
C GLY A 163 -4.41 12.52 20.73
N ALA A 164 -5.03 11.51 20.14
CA ALA A 164 -5.25 10.22 20.81
C ALA A 164 -3.95 9.46 21.12
N TRP A 165 -2.85 9.80 20.43
CA TRP A 165 -1.52 9.26 20.66
C TRP A 165 -0.53 10.31 21.20
N GLN A 166 -1.04 11.41 21.76
CA GLN A 166 -0.21 12.40 22.40
C GLN A 166 0.68 11.73 23.49
N GLY A 167 1.98 12.03 23.46
CA GLY A 167 2.97 11.43 24.38
C GLY A 167 3.46 10.00 24.01
N LYS A 168 2.84 9.33 23.02
CA LYS A 168 3.31 8.01 22.55
C LYS A 168 4.28 8.09 21.36
N GLY A 169 4.37 9.24 20.69
CA GLY A 169 5.19 9.44 19.49
C GLY A 169 4.65 8.74 18.24
N LEU A 170 5.29 9.02 17.09
CA LEU A 170 4.95 8.39 15.81
C LEU A 170 5.13 6.87 15.87
N GLU A 171 6.19 6.39 16.51
CA GLU A 171 6.47 4.97 16.72
C GLU A 171 5.36 4.27 17.52
N GLY A 172 4.83 4.95 18.56
CA GLY A 172 3.75 4.41 19.36
C GLY A 172 2.47 4.23 18.55
N MET A 173 2.09 5.22 17.73
CA MET A 173 0.93 5.11 16.87
C MET A 173 1.12 4.05 15.79
N ALA A 174 2.26 4.02 15.10
CA ALA A 174 2.55 3.02 14.07
C ALA A 174 2.50 1.60 14.63
N ARG A 175 3.08 1.36 15.81
CA ARG A 175 3.03 0.06 16.48
C ARG A 175 1.62 -0.37 16.85
N ASP A 176 0.80 0.54 17.41
CA ASP A 176 -0.58 0.24 17.78
C ASP A 176 -1.42 -0.10 16.55
N ILE A 177 -1.26 0.66 15.44
CA ILE A 177 -1.91 0.39 14.15
C ILE A 177 -1.45 -0.97 13.62
N ARG A 178 -0.15 -1.23 13.54
CA ARG A 178 0.39 -2.48 13.05
C ARG A 178 -0.14 -3.67 13.83
N SER A 179 -0.11 -3.62 15.15
CA SER A 179 -0.62 -4.68 16.03
C SER A 179 -2.10 -4.99 15.77
N ALA A 180 -2.93 -3.96 15.53
CA ALA A 180 -4.33 -4.14 15.19
C ALA A 180 -4.53 -4.84 13.84
N TYR A 181 -3.76 -4.48 12.82
CA TYR A 181 -3.81 -5.12 11.52
C TYR A 181 -3.26 -6.56 11.52
N ASP A 182 -2.23 -6.84 12.31
CA ASP A 182 -1.73 -8.20 12.54
C ASP A 182 -2.79 -9.05 13.24
N GLY A 183 -3.51 -8.51 14.23
CA GLY A 183 -4.66 -9.15 14.87
C GLY A 183 -5.79 -9.45 13.89
N ALA A 184 -6.10 -8.52 12.97
CA ALA A 184 -7.07 -8.74 11.91
C ALA A 184 -6.62 -9.84 10.94
N ALA A 185 -5.35 -9.85 10.56
CA ALA A 185 -4.78 -10.88 9.70
C ALA A 185 -4.83 -12.27 10.34
N ALA A 186 -4.50 -12.38 11.63
CA ALA A 186 -4.54 -13.64 12.37
C ALA A 186 -5.94 -14.28 12.44
N THR A 187 -6.99 -13.48 12.36
CA THR A 187 -8.39 -13.94 12.43
C THR A 187 -9.08 -14.07 11.07
N THR A 188 -8.39 -13.71 9.97
CA THR A 188 -8.94 -13.68 8.61
C THR A 188 -8.13 -14.58 7.68
N PRO A 189 -8.54 -15.83 7.43
CA PRO A 189 -7.74 -16.81 6.66
C PRO A 189 -7.41 -16.39 5.23
N GLN A 190 -8.13 -15.43 4.65
CA GLN A 190 -7.90 -14.88 3.30
C GLN A 190 -6.75 -13.88 3.27
N VAL A 191 -6.36 -13.33 4.43
CA VAL A 191 -5.26 -12.37 4.50
C VAL A 191 -3.93 -13.09 4.32
N ARG A 192 -3.17 -12.67 3.30
CA ARG A 192 -1.84 -13.20 2.96
C ARG A 192 -0.70 -12.28 3.43
N GLY A 193 -1.02 -11.11 3.95
CA GLY A 193 -0.03 -10.21 4.54
C GLY A 193 -0.58 -8.86 4.90
N VAL A 194 0.20 -8.17 5.74
CA VAL A 194 -0.02 -6.77 6.15
C VAL A 194 1.10 -5.93 5.56
N ILE A 195 0.72 -4.93 4.76
CA ILE A 195 1.65 -4.00 4.11
C ILE A 195 2.09 -2.95 5.15
N PRO A 196 3.39 -2.87 5.50
CA PRO A 196 3.89 -2.06 6.61
C PRO A 196 4.16 -0.60 6.20
N VAL A 197 3.12 0.14 5.80
CA VAL A 197 3.28 1.53 5.36
C VAL A 197 3.72 2.44 6.50
N GLY A 198 3.18 2.25 7.71
CA GLY A 198 3.59 3.03 8.88
C GLY A 198 5.07 2.86 9.21
N GLU A 199 5.60 1.66 9.11
CA GLU A 199 7.01 1.35 9.34
C GLU A 199 7.91 1.94 8.25
N SER A 200 7.45 1.97 6.98
CA SER A 200 8.21 2.62 5.91
C SER A 200 8.34 4.14 6.12
N TRP A 201 7.30 4.79 6.66
CA TRP A 201 7.37 6.21 7.05
C TRP A 201 8.39 6.45 8.16
N LEU A 202 8.36 5.63 9.21
CA LEU A 202 9.35 5.71 10.29
C LEU A 202 10.78 5.44 9.78
N ARG A 203 10.94 4.52 8.84
CA ARG A 203 12.24 4.26 8.18
C ARG A 203 12.72 5.48 7.41
N ALA A 204 11.85 6.12 6.62
CA ALA A 204 12.19 7.33 5.87
C ALA A 204 12.63 8.47 6.79
N ILE A 205 11.94 8.66 7.91
CA ILE A 205 12.30 9.66 8.94
C ILE A 205 13.66 9.34 9.56
N ARG A 206 13.86 8.10 10.03
CA ARG A 206 15.14 7.69 10.65
C ARG A 206 16.33 7.77 9.69
N ALA A 207 16.09 7.56 8.41
CA ALA A 207 17.12 7.66 7.36
C ALA A 207 17.39 9.11 6.93
N GLY A 208 16.70 10.10 7.49
CA GLY A 208 16.84 11.51 7.11
C GLY A 208 16.32 11.83 5.71
N VAL A 209 15.53 10.95 5.11
CA VAL A 209 14.86 11.18 3.82
C VAL A 209 13.62 12.05 4.01
N ALA A 210 12.88 11.84 5.08
CA ALA A 210 11.68 12.59 5.40
C ALA A 210 11.80 13.31 6.75
N ASP A 211 11.11 14.46 6.84
CA ASP A 211 10.97 15.19 8.08
C ASP A 211 9.99 14.48 9.04
N GLY A 212 10.32 14.45 10.31
CA GLY A 212 9.53 13.74 11.32
C GLY A 212 8.49 14.61 12.03
N ASN A 213 8.59 15.94 11.95
CA ASN A 213 7.68 16.87 12.64
C ASN A 213 7.14 17.96 11.71
N PRO A 214 5.97 17.78 11.09
CA PRO A 214 5.47 18.76 10.14
C PRO A 214 5.01 20.09 10.77
N TYR A 215 5.09 20.25 12.10
CA TYR A 215 4.67 21.46 12.81
C TYR A 215 5.78 22.49 12.99
N ASP A 216 7.04 22.13 12.82
CA ASP A 216 8.19 23.03 12.94
C ASP A 216 8.90 23.34 11.61
N GLY A 217 8.29 22.90 10.50
CA GLY A 217 8.79 23.06 9.15
C GLY A 217 9.49 21.82 8.63
N VAL A 218 9.97 21.88 7.38
CA VAL A 218 10.68 20.77 6.73
C VAL A 218 12.17 21.05 6.73
N ALA A 219 12.96 20.16 7.32
CA ALA A 219 14.42 20.31 7.36
C ALA A 219 15.02 20.29 5.94
N PHE A 220 16.09 21.05 5.76
CA PHE A 220 16.77 21.14 4.46
C PHE A 220 17.19 19.76 3.93
N GLY A 221 16.87 19.49 2.68
CA GLY A 221 17.20 18.21 2.04
C GLY A 221 16.25 17.06 2.35
N GLN A 222 15.25 17.26 3.21
CA GLN A 222 14.22 16.28 3.52
C GLN A 222 12.91 16.59 2.77
N VAL A 223 12.03 15.59 2.68
CA VAL A 223 10.66 15.76 2.16
C VAL A 223 9.64 15.70 3.28
N SER A 224 8.52 16.40 3.13
CA SER A 224 7.36 16.15 3.99
C SER A 224 6.59 14.95 3.46
N LEU A 225 6.23 14.00 4.33
CA LEU A 225 5.34 12.89 3.98
C LEU A 225 3.86 13.25 4.22
N TRP A 226 3.56 14.25 5.06
CA TRP A 226 2.20 14.75 5.28
C TRP A 226 1.89 15.98 4.45
N THR A 227 0.59 16.19 4.13
CA THR A 227 0.11 17.47 3.62
C THR A 227 0.01 18.50 4.75
N HIS A 228 -0.46 19.71 4.39
CA HIS A 228 -0.66 20.83 5.31
C HIS A 228 -1.65 20.57 6.46
N ASP A 229 -2.48 19.52 6.35
CA ASP A 229 -3.43 19.13 7.40
C ASP A 229 -2.81 18.17 8.44
N HIS A 230 -1.54 17.76 8.24
CA HIS A 230 -0.79 16.85 9.10
C HIS A 230 -1.46 15.48 9.31
N TYR A 231 -2.42 15.19 8.45
CA TYR A 231 -3.28 14.01 8.48
C TYR A 231 -3.12 13.16 7.22
N HIS A 232 -3.40 13.77 6.05
CA HIS A 232 -3.26 13.09 4.77
C HIS A 232 -1.80 13.11 4.29
N ALA A 233 -1.48 12.20 3.40
CA ALA A 233 -0.15 12.13 2.83
C ALA A 233 0.08 13.23 1.79
N SER A 234 1.31 13.70 1.71
CA SER A 234 1.81 14.49 0.57
C SER A 234 1.95 13.62 -0.68
N THR A 235 2.38 14.21 -1.78
CA THR A 235 2.76 13.46 -2.99
C THR A 235 3.81 12.39 -2.68
N HIS A 236 4.85 12.71 -1.91
CA HIS A 236 5.90 11.78 -1.51
C HIS A 236 5.39 10.65 -0.60
N GLY A 237 4.47 10.98 0.33
CA GLY A 237 3.88 9.97 1.22
C GLY A 237 2.98 8.98 0.48
N TYR A 238 2.17 9.45 -0.48
CA TYR A 238 1.34 8.57 -1.31
C TYR A 238 2.17 7.74 -2.28
N ASP A 239 3.27 8.29 -2.81
CA ASP A 239 4.20 7.53 -3.64
C ASP A 239 4.84 6.39 -2.85
N LEU A 240 5.33 6.68 -1.63
CA LEU A 240 5.86 5.66 -0.73
C LEU A 240 4.83 4.55 -0.43
N GLU A 241 3.57 4.91 -0.16
CA GLU A 241 2.49 3.93 0.03
C GLU A 241 2.29 3.07 -1.23
N ALA A 242 2.26 3.68 -2.42
CA ALA A 242 2.12 2.95 -3.68
C ALA A 242 3.29 2.00 -3.95
N LEU A 243 4.54 2.41 -3.66
CA LEU A 243 5.74 1.58 -3.74
C LEU A 243 5.67 0.38 -2.78
N MET A 244 5.17 0.59 -1.55
CA MET A 244 4.96 -0.47 -0.57
C MET A 244 3.92 -1.48 -1.06
N ILE A 245 2.79 -1.01 -1.61
CA ILE A 245 1.77 -1.88 -2.20
C ILE A 245 2.34 -2.65 -3.39
N PHE A 246 3.06 -1.96 -4.28
CA PHE A 246 3.66 -2.56 -5.48
C PHE A 246 4.61 -3.71 -5.12
N GLY A 247 5.59 -3.47 -4.28
CA GLY A 247 6.55 -4.51 -3.91
C GLY A 247 5.92 -5.67 -3.14
N HIS A 248 4.95 -5.37 -2.25
CA HIS A 248 4.28 -6.39 -1.44
C HIS A 248 3.31 -7.29 -2.22
N VAL A 249 2.64 -6.74 -3.24
CA VAL A 249 1.67 -7.49 -4.07
C VAL A 249 2.37 -8.25 -5.19
N THR A 250 3.39 -7.65 -5.79
CA THR A 250 4.02 -8.18 -7.01
C THR A 250 5.33 -8.93 -6.74
N ASN A 251 5.91 -8.79 -5.55
CA ASN A 251 7.28 -9.20 -5.20
C ASN A 251 8.35 -8.54 -6.10
N ARG A 252 8.03 -7.46 -6.83
CA ARG A 252 9.00 -6.72 -7.62
C ARG A 252 9.72 -5.69 -6.77
N ASP A 253 11.02 -5.54 -7.03
CA ASP A 253 11.85 -4.59 -6.30
C ASP A 253 11.53 -3.16 -6.75
N PRO A 254 11.01 -2.30 -5.86
CA PRO A 254 10.69 -0.90 -6.21
C PRO A 254 11.88 -0.12 -6.77
N ARG A 255 13.11 -0.44 -6.37
CA ARG A 255 14.34 0.22 -6.87
C ARG A 255 14.56 0.03 -8.37
N SER A 256 13.93 -0.98 -8.96
CA SER A 256 14.03 -1.24 -10.40
C SER A 256 13.25 -0.23 -11.26
N LEU A 257 12.38 0.61 -10.66
CA LEU A 257 11.75 1.75 -11.34
C LEU A 257 12.81 2.81 -11.69
N GLY A 258 13.80 3.00 -10.81
CA GLY A 258 14.93 3.91 -11.03
C GLY A 258 14.52 5.39 -10.95
N GLY A 259 15.50 6.27 -11.17
CA GLY A 259 15.28 7.71 -11.09
C GLY A 259 14.56 8.33 -12.30
N ASP A 260 14.35 7.57 -13.37
CA ASP A 260 13.57 7.98 -14.54
C ASP A 260 12.10 7.48 -14.44
N ASP A 261 11.64 7.21 -13.22
CA ASP A 261 10.25 6.86 -12.91
C ASP A 261 9.29 7.95 -13.44
N ALA A 262 8.50 7.57 -14.44
CA ALA A 262 7.60 8.50 -15.12
C ALA A 262 6.48 9.00 -14.19
N ALA A 263 6.03 8.19 -13.23
CA ALA A 263 4.99 8.60 -12.28
C ALA A 263 5.53 9.66 -11.30
N ALA A 264 6.72 9.44 -10.74
CA ALA A 264 7.38 10.40 -9.88
C ALA A 264 7.65 11.74 -10.60
N PHE A 265 8.14 11.69 -11.85
CA PHE A 265 8.38 12.88 -12.67
C PHE A 265 7.08 13.65 -12.96
N GLU A 266 5.99 12.97 -13.36
CA GLU A 266 4.68 13.60 -13.63
C GLU A 266 4.10 14.28 -12.38
N LEU A 267 4.40 13.75 -11.21
CA LEU A 267 3.99 14.31 -9.91
C LEU A 267 4.95 15.38 -9.39
N GLY A 268 5.99 15.74 -10.14
CA GLY A 268 6.93 16.82 -9.80
C GLY A 268 7.98 16.45 -8.76
N MET A 269 8.23 15.15 -8.54
CA MET A 269 9.31 14.70 -7.65
C MET A 269 10.67 14.78 -8.35
N ALA A 270 11.70 15.17 -7.59
CA ALA A 270 13.08 15.09 -8.07
C ALA A 270 13.52 13.61 -8.14
N LYS A 271 14.44 13.32 -9.08
CA LYS A 271 14.99 11.97 -9.27
C LYS A 271 15.54 11.38 -7.96
N GLU A 272 16.29 12.16 -7.22
CA GLU A 272 16.92 11.75 -5.97
C GLU A 272 15.88 11.44 -4.88
N GLN A 273 14.75 12.16 -4.89
CA GLN A 273 13.63 11.91 -3.98
C GLN A 273 12.93 10.59 -4.32
N ALA A 274 12.65 10.35 -5.60
CA ALA A 274 12.05 9.09 -6.06
C ALA A 274 12.93 7.88 -5.73
N GLU A 275 14.23 7.94 -6.06
CA GLU A 275 15.20 6.87 -5.73
C GLU A 275 15.32 6.62 -4.22
N ALA A 276 15.27 7.70 -3.40
CA ALA A 276 15.30 7.57 -1.95
C ALA A 276 14.04 6.84 -1.41
N LEU A 277 12.84 7.19 -1.90
CA LEU A 277 11.60 6.54 -1.49
C LEU A 277 11.54 5.07 -1.97
N GLN A 278 11.97 4.79 -3.20
CA GLN A 278 12.10 3.43 -3.73
C GLN A 278 13.04 2.58 -2.86
N ARG A 279 14.17 3.12 -2.42
CA ARG A 279 15.11 2.46 -1.51
C ARG A 279 14.47 2.19 -0.15
N ILE A 280 13.79 3.18 0.44
CA ILE A 280 13.08 3.03 1.72
C ILE A 280 12.02 1.93 1.63
N ALA A 281 11.22 1.91 0.55
CA ALA A 281 10.21 0.88 0.34
C ALA A 281 10.83 -0.51 0.23
N ALA A 282 11.90 -0.67 -0.56
CA ALA A 282 12.58 -1.95 -0.72
C ALA A 282 13.20 -2.47 0.59
N GLU A 283 13.84 -1.58 1.36
CA GLU A 283 14.44 -1.93 2.66
C GLU A 283 13.37 -2.36 3.67
N GLU A 284 12.22 -1.66 3.73
CA GLU A 284 11.15 -2.01 4.65
C GLU A 284 10.46 -3.31 4.24
N LEU A 285 10.18 -3.50 2.96
CA LEU A 285 9.62 -4.75 2.45
C LEU A 285 10.52 -5.95 2.73
N ALA A 286 11.83 -5.80 2.55
CA ALA A 286 12.80 -6.83 2.87
C ALA A 286 12.83 -7.13 4.39
N ALA A 287 12.76 -6.09 5.24
CA ALA A 287 12.67 -6.25 6.69
C ALA A 287 11.37 -6.96 7.12
N ALA A 288 10.28 -6.76 6.38
CA ALA A 288 9.01 -7.46 6.57
C ALA A 288 8.99 -8.89 5.98
N GLY A 289 10.12 -9.37 5.44
CA GLY A 289 10.25 -10.73 4.90
C GLY A 289 9.76 -10.89 3.46
N VAL A 290 9.47 -9.81 2.74
CA VAL A 290 9.10 -9.87 1.31
C VAL A 290 10.35 -10.13 0.49
N ARG A 291 10.33 -11.21 -0.30
CA ARG A 291 11.41 -11.52 -1.23
C ARG A 291 11.22 -10.70 -2.50
N LEU A 292 12.06 -9.70 -2.70
CA LEU A 292 11.99 -8.79 -3.84
C LEU A 292 12.82 -9.30 -5.01
N GLU A 293 12.25 -9.24 -6.21
CA GLU A 293 12.88 -9.62 -7.47
C GLU A 293 13.10 -8.38 -8.34
N PRO A 294 14.35 -8.08 -8.75
CA PRO A 294 14.62 -6.99 -9.70
C PRO A 294 13.92 -7.23 -11.04
N PHE A 295 13.62 -6.15 -11.75
CA PHE A 295 13.08 -6.20 -13.11
C PHE A 295 13.75 -5.13 -13.98
N LYS A 296 13.58 -5.27 -15.31
CA LYS A 296 13.92 -4.22 -16.26
C LYS A 296 12.67 -3.44 -16.59
N THR A 297 12.68 -2.13 -16.41
CA THR A 297 11.56 -1.28 -16.80
C THR A 297 11.28 -1.39 -18.29
N THR A 298 10.01 -1.44 -18.64
CA THR A 298 9.52 -1.38 -20.03
C THR A 298 9.20 0.06 -20.44
N ALA A 299 9.21 1.00 -19.51
CA ALA A 299 9.00 2.41 -19.77
C ALA A 299 10.11 2.96 -20.68
N PRO A 300 9.78 3.75 -21.71
CA PRO A 300 10.79 4.47 -22.48
C PRO A 300 11.47 5.49 -21.58
N PRO A 301 12.79 5.75 -21.78
CA PRO A 301 13.49 6.77 -21.02
C PRO A 301 12.81 8.14 -21.23
N LEU A 302 12.72 8.92 -20.16
CA LEU A 302 12.18 10.28 -20.20
C LEU A 302 13.05 11.14 -21.11
N THR A 303 12.64 11.31 -22.37
CA THR A 303 13.29 12.28 -23.25
C THR A 303 12.87 13.67 -22.78
N ARG A 304 13.82 14.41 -22.14
CA ARG A 304 13.65 15.85 -21.92
C ARG A 304 13.48 16.51 -23.30
N ARG A 305 12.26 16.90 -23.68
CA ARG A 305 12.08 17.93 -24.67
C ARG A 305 12.48 19.24 -23.99
N ILE A 306 13.70 19.68 -24.25
CA ILE A 306 14.12 21.06 -24.00
C ILE A 306 13.49 21.82 -25.17
N GLU A 307 12.33 22.44 -24.97
CA GLU A 307 11.79 23.51 -25.82
C GLU A 307 12.17 24.86 -25.21
#